data_bfb3de7abea13b8aa2c38e865d3d0c4f
#
_entry.id   bfb3de7abea13b8aa2c38e865d3d0c4f
#
_cell.length_a   1.000
_cell.length_b   1.000
_cell.length_c   1.000
_cell.angle_alpha   90.00
_cell.angle_beta   90.00
_cell.angle_gamma   90.00
#
_symmetry.space_group_name_H-M   'P 1'
#
loop_
_entity.id
_entity.type
_entity.pdbx_description
1 polymer ?
#
loop_
_entity_poly.entity_id
_entity_poly.type
_entity_poly.pdbx_seq_one_letter_code
_entity_poly.pdbx_strand_id
1 'polypeptide(L)'
;VVNLYPFEATVARPDCTLADAVENIDIGGPTMVRAAAKNHRDVAILVATQDYAAILEELTEHSGHTTLKTRFNLAIRAYEHTAAYDGMIANHFGCLVEGGSADYPRTFSLQLEKVQEMRYGENPHQSAAFYREAMPKEVGISSAKQLQGKALSYNNVADTDAALECVKSFGEPACVIVKHANPCGVAMADTLANAYDLAFHTDSESAFGGIIAFNRELDADTASAIVERQFVEVIIAPAVSDGAQSIIGQKENVRLLQTG
;
A
#
# COMPACT_ATOMS: atom_id res chain seq x y z
N VAL A 1 -17.68 4.41 22.24
CA VAL A 1 -16.58 3.60 21.72
C VAL A 1 -17.08 2.18 21.54
N VAL A 2 -16.90 1.59 20.36
CA VAL A 2 -17.31 0.21 20.06
C VAL A 2 -16.21 -0.45 19.22
N ASN A 3 -15.66 -1.54 19.72
CA ASN A 3 -14.74 -2.41 18.98
C ASN A 3 -15.48 -3.70 18.63
N LEU A 4 -15.46 -4.06 17.34
CA LEU A 4 -16.13 -5.28 16.85
C LEU A 4 -15.30 -6.53 17.23
N TYR A 5 -15.95 -7.69 17.21
CA TYR A 5 -15.25 -8.96 17.35
C TYR A 5 -14.20 -9.14 16.24
N PRO A 6 -13.05 -9.77 16.56
CA PRO A 6 -11.91 -9.85 15.64
C PRO A 6 -12.11 -10.96 14.60
N PHE A 7 -13.15 -10.88 13.78
CA PHE A 7 -13.50 -11.89 12.77
C PHE A 7 -12.32 -12.22 11.86
N GLU A 8 -11.64 -11.18 11.34
CA GLU A 8 -10.49 -11.35 10.45
C GLU A 8 -9.36 -12.17 11.08
N ALA A 9 -8.97 -11.82 12.31
CA ALA A 9 -7.92 -12.54 13.04
C ALA A 9 -8.35 -13.99 13.35
N THR A 10 -9.65 -14.22 13.56
CA THR A 10 -10.19 -15.55 13.79
C THR A 10 -10.10 -16.42 12.55
N VAL A 11 -10.56 -15.95 11.40
CA VAL A 11 -10.57 -16.74 10.15
C VAL A 11 -9.18 -16.87 9.51
N ALA A 12 -8.22 -16.04 9.91
CA ALA A 12 -6.82 -16.16 9.48
C ALA A 12 -6.07 -17.31 10.20
N ARG A 13 -6.61 -17.86 11.27
CA ARG A 13 -5.97 -19.00 11.97
C ARG A 13 -6.09 -20.28 11.14
N PRO A 14 -5.00 -21.07 11.01
CA PRO A 14 -5.03 -22.33 10.24
C PRO A 14 -6.00 -23.37 10.79
N ASP A 15 -6.31 -23.32 12.07
CA ASP A 15 -7.20 -24.23 12.81
C ASP A 15 -8.64 -23.69 12.95
N CYS A 16 -8.98 -22.58 12.31
CA CYS A 16 -10.30 -21.98 12.41
C CYS A 16 -11.37 -22.92 11.81
N THR A 17 -12.35 -23.27 12.62
CA THR A 17 -13.52 -24.02 12.16
C THR A 17 -14.64 -23.08 11.69
N LEU A 18 -15.63 -23.61 10.96
CA LEU A 18 -16.82 -22.85 10.60
C LEU A 18 -17.56 -22.34 11.84
N ALA A 19 -17.61 -23.16 12.91
CA ALA A 19 -18.24 -22.77 14.17
C ALA A 19 -17.52 -21.58 14.82
N ASP A 20 -16.18 -21.59 14.83
CA ASP A 20 -15.38 -20.48 15.33
C ASP A 20 -15.62 -19.21 14.55
N ALA A 21 -15.68 -19.30 13.21
CA ALA A 21 -15.97 -18.17 12.36
C ALA A 21 -17.36 -17.58 12.64
N VAL A 22 -18.39 -18.43 12.76
CA VAL A 22 -19.76 -17.99 13.07
C VAL A 22 -19.86 -17.33 14.45
N GLU A 23 -19.24 -17.92 15.48
CA GLU A 23 -19.25 -17.37 16.85
C GLU A 23 -18.57 -15.99 16.94
N ASN A 24 -17.64 -15.68 16.04
CA ASN A 24 -16.95 -14.40 15.99
C ASN A 24 -17.61 -13.36 15.06
N ILE A 25 -18.85 -13.60 14.63
CA ILE A 25 -19.66 -12.57 13.97
C ILE A 25 -20.32 -11.69 15.02
N ASP A 26 -19.91 -10.44 15.07
CA ASP A 26 -20.53 -9.45 15.96
C ASP A 26 -21.86 -8.94 15.37
N ILE A 27 -22.95 -9.10 16.10
CA ILE A 27 -24.28 -8.63 15.70
C ILE A 27 -24.58 -7.27 16.32
N GLY A 28 -24.37 -7.16 17.62
CA GLY A 28 -24.73 -5.95 18.38
C GLY A 28 -23.82 -4.77 18.10
N GLY A 29 -22.52 -5.01 17.96
CA GLY A 29 -21.50 -3.99 17.68
C GLY A 29 -21.82 -3.19 16.42
N PRO A 30 -21.94 -3.80 15.24
CA PRO A 30 -22.30 -3.11 14.01
C PRO A 30 -23.64 -2.32 14.11
N THR A 31 -24.62 -2.87 14.79
CA THR A 31 -25.92 -2.19 15.02
C THR A 31 -25.73 -0.90 15.82
N MET A 32 -24.98 -0.96 16.92
CA MET A 32 -24.69 0.22 17.76
C MET A 32 -23.85 1.25 17.02
N VAL A 33 -22.81 0.81 16.29
CA VAL A 33 -21.94 1.68 15.49
C VAL A 33 -22.76 2.46 14.46
N ARG A 34 -23.60 1.76 13.69
CA ARG A 34 -24.43 2.37 12.64
C ARG A 34 -25.46 3.32 13.20
N ALA A 35 -26.11 2.97 14.33
CA ALA A 35 -27.05 3.83 15.01
C ALA A 35 -26.40 5.13 15.51
N ALA A 36 -25.24 5.04 16.13
CA ALA A 36 -24.47 6.18 16.60
C ALA A 36 -23.99 7.07 15.44
N ALA A 37 -23.42 6.47 14.39
CA ALA A 37 -22.97 7.17 13.19
C ALA A 37 -24.10 7.96 12.49
N LYS A 38 -25.29 7.35 12.38
CA LYS A 38 -26.49 8.03 11.84
C LYS A 38 -26.85 9.26 12.66
N ASN A 39 -26.63 9.23 13.98
CA ASN A 39 -26.92 10.34 14.89
C ASN A 39 -25.67 11.21 15.16
N HIS A 40 -24.79 11.38 14.19
CA HIS A 40 -23.52 12.16 14.33
C HIS A 40 -23.71 13.61 14.76
N ARG A 41 -24.92 14.18 14.66
CA ARG A 41 -25.17 15.54 15.18
C ARG A 41 -24.96 15.62 16.69
N ASP A 42 -25.28 14.55 17.41
CA ASP A 42 -25.26 14.51 18.86
C ASP A 42 -24.31 13.48 19.45
N VAL A 43 -23.83 12.51 18.64
CA VAL A 43 -23.02 11.37 19.09
C VAL A 43 -21.68 11.34 18.36
N ALA A 44 -20.59 11.22 19.13
CA ALA A 44 -19.26 10.85 18.62
C ALA A 44 -19.10 9.34 18.75
N ILE A 45 -18.90 8.64 17.62
CA ILE A 45 -18.67 7.19 17.58
C ILE A 45 -17.21 6.89 17.21
N LEU A 46 -16.48 6.19 18.07
CA LEU A 46 -15.11 5.75 17.83
C LEU A 46 -15.11 4.24 17.61
N VAL A 47 -14.47 3.80 16.54
CA VAL A 47 -14.34 2.40 16.13
C VAL A 47 -12.88 1.94 16.05
N ALA A 48 -11.92 2.87 16.19
CA ALA A 48 -10.51 2.59 16.06
C ALA A 48 -9.71 3.28 17.18
N THR A 49 -8.71 2.59 17.73
CA THR A 49 -7.89 3.10 18.84
C THR A 49 -7.01 4.28 18.47
N GLN A 50 -6.62 4.38 17.20
CA GLN A 50 -5.83 5.51 16.69
C GLN A 50 -6.54 6.87 16.82
N ASP A 51 -7.86 6.89 16.94
CA ASP A 51 -8.64 8.12 17.06
C ASP A 51 -8.72 8.64 18.51
N TYR A 52 -8.33 7.83 19.51
CA TYR A 52 -8.53 8.17 20.92
C TYR A 52 -7.75 9.41 21.34
N ALA A 53 -6.47 9.51 20.95
CA ALA A 53 -5.63 10.63 21.35
C ALA A 53 -6.18 11.98 20.84
N ALA A 54 -6.54 12.04 19.56
CA ALA A 54 -7.09 13.24 18.94
C ALA A 54 -8.44 13.66 19.56
N ILE A 55 -9.29 12.70 19.92
CA ILE A 55 -10.56 13.00 20.57
C ILE A 55 -10.36 13.48 22.01
N LEU A 56 -9.42 12.90 22.76
CA LEU A 56 -9.10 13.36 24.12
C LEU A 56 -8.54 14.80 24.11
N GLU A 57 -7.70 15.11 23.12
CA GLU A 57 -7.19 16.47 22.93
C GLU A 57 -8.34 17.45 22.64
N GLU A 58 -9.20 17.15 21.67
CA GLU A 58 -10.36 18.00 21.32
C GLU A 58 -11.30 18.20 22.51
N LEU A 59 -11.61 17.15 23.28
CA LEU A 59 -12.43 17.25 24.49
C LEU A 59 -11.81 18.17 25.55
N THR A 60 -10.47 18.15 25.66
CA THR A 60 -9.74 19.01 26.58
C THR A 60 -9.81 20.47 26.12
N GLU A 61 -9.54 20.72 24.85
CA GLU A 61 -9.55 22.06 24.25
C GLU A 61 -10.95 22.71 24.24
N HIS A 62 -11.98 21.90 24.05
CA HIS A 62 -13.38 22.37 23.91
C HIS A 62 -14.25 22.11 25.16
N SER A 63 -13.66 22.04 26.36
CA SER A 63 -14.38 21.90 27.63
C SER A 63 -15.35 20.70 27.66
N GLY A 64 -14.91 19.56 27.16
CA GLY A 64 -15.69 18.31 27.13
C GLY A 64 -16.59 18.14 25.92
N HIS A 65 -16.43 18.97 24.89
CA HIS A 65 -17.24 18.90 23.67
C HIS A 65 -16.40 18.49 22.46
N THR A 66 -17.05 17.84 21.48
CA THR A 66 -16.49 17.60 20.15
C THR A 66 -17.20 18.48 19.12
N THR A 67 -16.49 18.85 18.04
CA THR A 67 -17.08 19.62 16.95
C THR A 67 -18.00 18.74 16.07
N LEU A 68 -18.93 19.37 15.37
CA LEU A 68 -19.76 18.66 14.40
C LEU A 68 -18.92 18.05 13.26
N LYS A 69 -17.86 18.75 12.86
CA LYS A 69 -16.91 18.27 11.84
C LYS A 69 -16.25 16.95 12.27
N THR A 70 -15.79 16.90 13.49
CA THR A 70 -15.17 15.69 14.07
C THR A 70 -16.18 14.55 14.15
N ARG A 71 -17.37 14.80 14.69
CA ARG A 71 -18.42 13.77 14.76
C ARG A 71 -18.82 13.24 13.39
N PHE A 72 -18.90 14.11 12.37
CA PHE A 72 -19.19 13.69 11.01
C PHE A 72 -18.08 12.82 10.41
N ASN A 73 -16.80 13.19 10.61
CA ASN A 73 -15.67 12.37 10.18
C ASN A 73 -15.64 11.01 10.87
N LEU A 74 -15.92 10.96 12.17
CA LEU A 74 -16.03 9.70 12.92
C LEU A 74 -17.19 8.84 12.39
N ALA A 75 -18.31 9.44 11.99
CA ALA A 75 -19.43 8.72 11.39
C ALA A 75 -19.06 8.11 10.03
N ILE A 76 -18.28 8.82 9.20
CA ILE A 76 -17.75 8.26 7.94
C ILE A 76 -16.90 7.03 8.25
N ARG A 77 -15.91 7.16 9.15
CA ARG A 77 -15.04 6.03 9.56
C ARG A 77 -15.83 4.85 10.13
N ALA A 78 -16.89 5.12 10.87
CA ALA A 78 -17.77 4.09 11.39
C ALA A 78 -18.48 3.29 10.27
N TYR A 79 -18.94 3.96 9.22
CA TYR A 79 -19.52 3.28 8.05
C TYR A 79 -18.47 2.54 7.21
N GLU A 80 -17.29 3.12 7.04
CA GLU A 80 -16.14 2.46 6.40
C GLU A 80 -15.78 1.17 7.14
N HIS A 81 -15.71 1.23 8.48
CA HIS A 81 -15.39 0.08 9.33
C HIS A 81 -16.44 -1.04 9.25
N THR A 82 -17.74 -0.70 9.32
CA THR A 82 -18.80 -1.70 9.19
C THR A 82 -18.90 -2.27 7.78
N ALA A 83 -18.65 -1.48 6.74
CA ALA A 83 -18.61 -1.96 5.37
C ALA A 83 -17.47 -2.97 5.13
N ALA A 84 -16.26 -2.68 5.66
CA ALA A 84 -15.12 -3.61 5.61
C ALA A 84 -15.45 -4.91 6.36
N TYR A 85 -16.02 -4.80 7.56
CA TYR A 85 -16.39 -5.93 8.38
C TYR A 85 -17.39 -6.86 7.68
N ASP A 86 -18.50 -6.32 7.17
CA ASP A 86 -19.52 -7.08 6.45
C ASP A 86 -18.96 -7.67 5.14
N GLY A 87 -18.13 -6.91 4.42
CA GLY A 87 -17.46 -7.37 3.19
C GLY A 87 -16.55 -8.56 3.43
N MET A 88 -15.79 -8.55 4.52
CA MET A 88 -14.91 -9.63 4.92
C MET A 88 -15.68 -10.91 5.26
N ILE A 89 -16.78 -10.80 6.03
CA ILE A 89 -17.68 -11.90 6.34
C ILE A 89 -18.27 -12.47 5.05
N ALA A 90 -18.80 -11.61 4.17
CA ALA A 90 -19.40 -12.02 2.91
C ALA A 90 -18.41 -12.73 1.99
N ASN A 91 -17.17 -12.25 1.89
CA ASN A 91 -16.12 -12.88 1.09
C ASN A 91 -15.73 -14.26 1.65
N HIS A 92 -15.56 -14.36 2.99
CA HIS A 92 -15.20 -15.62 3.65
C HIS A 92 -16.29 -16.69 3.46
N PHE A 93 -17.51 -16.37 3.82
CA PHE A 93 -18.62 -17.34 3.69
C PHE A 93 -19.06 -17.56 2.25
N GLY A 94 -18.85 -16.59 1.37
CA GLY A 94 -19.19 -16.69 -0.05
C GLY A 94 -18.42 -17.79 -0.78
N CYS A 95 -17.27 -18.21 -0.26
CA CYS A 95 -16.50 -19.36 -0.76
C CYS A 95 -16.94 -20.70 -0.14
N LEU A 96 -17.79 -20.69 0.92
CA LEU A 96 -18.29 -21.88 1.54
C LEU A 96 -19.59 -22.30 0.84
N VAL A 97 -19.60 -23.47 0.24
CA VAL A 97 -20.76 -24.03 -0.44
C VAL A 97 -21.13 -25.40 0.15
N GLU A 98 -22.35 -25.87 -0.09
CA GLU A 98 -22.79 -27.19 0.34
C GLU A 98 -21.87 -28.27 -0.26
N GLY A 99 -21.23 -29.04 0.62
CA GLY A 99 -20.29 -30.10 0.24
C GLY A 99 -18.83 -29.70 0.05
N GLY A 100 -18.42 -28.46 0.36
CA GLY A 100 -17.03 -28.03 0.29
C GLY A 100 -16.82 -26.53 0.20
N SER A 101 -15.74 -26.12 -0.46
CA SER A 101 -15.43 -24.74 -0.75
C SER A 101 -15.40 -24.47 -2.26
N ALA A 102 -15.76 -23.24 -2.66
CA ALA A 102 -15.58 -22.74 -4.01
C ALA A 102 -14.37 -21.80 -4.06
N ASP A 103 -13.67 -21.79 -5.21
CA ASP A 103 -12.51 -20.90 -5.40
C ASP A 103 -12.92 -19.43 -5.46
N TYR A 104 -14.16 -19.15 -5.86
CA TYR A 104 -14.67 -17.79 -6.05
C TYR A 104 -16.00 -17.58 -5.33
N PRO A 105 -16.16 -16.52 -4.53
CA PRO A 105 -17.44 -16.18 -3.92
C PRO A 105 -18.43 -15.66 -4.96
N ARG A 106 -19.73 -15.75 -4.67
CA ARG A 106 -20.79 -15.22 -5.55
C ARG A 106 -20.70 -13.70 -5.70
N THR A 107 -20.26 -12.99 -4.68
CA THR A 107 -19.97 -11.56 -4.68
C THR A 107 -18.62 -11.33 -4.05
N PHE A 108 -17.85 -10.37 -4.58
CA PHE A 108 -16.54 -10.00 -4.03
C PHE A 108 -16.57 -8.54 -3.58
N SER A 109 -16.26 -8.31 -2.31
CA SER A 109 -16.15 -6.97 -1.70
C SER A 109 -14.68 -6.64 -1.48
N LEU A 110 -14.23 -5.49 -1.99
CA LEU A 110 -12.88 -4.96 -1.79
C LEU A 110 -12.99 -3.52 -1.30
N GLN A 111 -12.34 -3.22 -0.17
CA GLN A 111 -12.19 -1.87 0.33
C GLN A 111 -10.71 -1.48 0.26
N LEU A 112 -10.46 -0.32 -0.34
CA LEU A 112 -9.13 0.24 -0.50
C LEU A 112 -9.03 1.56 0.27
N GLU A 113 -7.87 1.81 0.86
CA GLU A 113 -7.53 3.05 1.56
C GLU A 113 -6.83 4.02 0.62
N LYS A 114 -7.27 5.28 0.59
CA LYS A 114 -6.59 6.32 -0.16
C LYS A 114 -5.26 6.68 0.51
N VAL A 115 -4.17 6.45 -0.20
CA VAL A 115 -2.81 6.79 0.24
C VAL A 115 -2.48 8.24 -0.10
N GLN A 116 -2.82 8.65 -1.34
CA GLN A 116 -2.39 9.94 -1.89
C GLN A 116 -3.37 10.43 -2.97
N GLU A 117 -3.64 11.72 -2.99
CA GLU A 117 -4.15 12.39 -4.18
C GLU A 117 -2.98 12.75 -5.08
N MET A 118 -3.09 12.40 -6.36
CA MET A 118 -2.04 12.68 -7.33
C MET A 118 -2.27 14.03 -7.98
N ARG A 119 -1.18 14.69 -8.37
CA ARG A 119 -1.25 16.01 -9.00
C ARG A 119 -2.09 15.97 -10.29
N TYR A 120 -2.02 14.88 -11.05
CA TYR A 120 -2.80 14.58 -12.26
C TYR A 120 -2.71 13.07 -12.53
N GLY A 121 -3.49 12.56 -13.47
CA GLY A 121 -3.45 11.15 -13.88
C GLY A 121 -2.29 10.86 -14.85
N GLU A 122 -2.50 9.98 -15.81
CA GLU A 122 -1.54 9.71 -16.88
C GLU A 122 -1.24 10.98 -17.69
N ASN A 123 -2.27 11.77 -17.95
CA ASN A 123 -2.18 13.05 -18.66
C ASN A 123 -2.59 14.24 -17.76
N PRO A 124 -2.07 15.46 -18.03
CA PRO A 124 -2.28 16.62 -17.16
C PRO A 124 -3.73 17.05 -16.94
N HIS A 125 -4.66 16.70 -17.82
CA HIS A 125 -6.08 17.04 -17.72
C HIS A 125 -6.91 16.04 -16.90
N GLN A 126 -6.29 14.92 -16.49
CA GLN A 126 -6.93 13.88 -15.71
C GLN A 126 -6.68 14.07 -14.20
N SER A 127 -7.63 13.64 -13.39
CA SER A 127 -7.43 13.49 -11.92
C SER A 127 -7.14 12.05 -11.58
N ALA A 128 -6.35 11.82 -10.53
CA ALA A 128 -6.05 10.50 -10.02
C ALA A 128 -5.82 10.48 -8.51
N ALA A 129 -6.01 9.32 -7.90
CA ALA A 129 -5.62 9.04 -6.54
C ALA A 129 -5.04 7.63 -6.44
N PHE A 130 -4.12 7.45 -5.53
CA PHE A 130 -3.52 6.17 -5.24
C PHE A 130 -4.18 5.55 -4.03
N TYR A 131 -4.64 4.32 -4.19
CA TYR A 131 -5.25 3.51 -3.15
C TYR A 131 -4.44 2.25 -2.91
N ARG A 132 -4.52 1.70 -1.70
CA ARG A 132 -3.90 0.44 -1.32
C ARG A 132 -4.89 -0.45 -0.59
N GLU A 133 -4.62 -1.73 -0.55
CA GLU A 133 -5.26 -2.63 0.39
C GLU A 133 -4.85 -2.28 1.83
N ALA A 134 -5.78 -2.38 2.78
CA ALA A 134 -5.50 -2.11 4.19
C ALA A 134 -4.43 -3.06 4.75
N MET A 135 -4.44 -4.32 4.29
CA MET A 135 -3.45 -5.35 4.63
C MET A 135 -3.00 -6.05 3.35
N PRO A 136 -2.01 -5.50 2.64
CA PRO A 136 -1.49 -6.13 1.44
C PRO A 136 -0.83 -7.47 1.79
N LYS A 137 -1.20 -8.53 1.08
CA LYS A 137 -0.64 -9.89 1.26
C LYS A 137 0.68 -10.08 0.54
N GLU A 138 0.96 -9.22 -0.42
CA GLU A 138 2.16 -9.27 -1.25
C GLU A 138 2.95 -7.98 -1.13
N VAL A 139 4.26 -8.11 -1.34
CA VAL A 139 5.16 -6.97 -1.48
C VAL A 139 4.88 -6.27 -2.81
N GLY A 140 4.54 -5.00 -2.76
CA GLY A 140 4.20 -4.19 -3.92
C GLY A 140 4.51 -2.71 -3.70
N ILE A 141 4.31 -1.89 -4.72
CA ILE A 141 4.50 -0.44 -4.58
C ILE A 141 3.58 0.18 -3.54
N SER A 142 2.40 -0.42 -3.32
CA SER A 142 1.42 0.05 -2.33
C SER A 142 1.87 -0.12 -0.89
N SER A 143 2.78 -1.08 -0.62
CA SER A 143 3.38 -1.32 0.69
C SER A 143 4.77 -0.72 0.84
N ALA A 144 5.37 -0.20 -0.24
CA ALA A 144 6.72 0.33 -0.22
C ALA A 144 6.83 1.62 0.61
N LYS A 145 7.92 1.73 1.36
CA LYS A 145 8.28 2.94 2.10
C LYS A 145 9.13 3.85 1.22
N GLN A 146 8.67 5.08 1.02
CA GLN A 146 9.48 6.10 0.37
C GLN A 146 10.50 6.69 1.35
N LEU A 147 11.79 6.54 1.05
CA LEU A 147 12.90 7.02 1.88
C LEU A 147 13.30 8.46 1.55
N GLN A 148 13.15 8.86 0.29
CA GLN A 148 13.43 10.23 -0.15
C GLN A 148 12.66 10.60 -1.43
N GLY A 149 12.72 11.88 -1.79
CA GLY A 149 12.19 12.46 -3.02
C GLY A 149 10.79 13.03 -2.88
N LYS A 150 10.28 13.62 -3.95
CA LYS A 150 8.92 14.18 -4.01
C LYS A 150 7.88 13.05 -4.06
N ALA A 151 6.63 13.38 -3.76
CA ALA A 151 5.50 12.45 -3.92
C ALA A 151 5.50 11.82 -5.32
N LEU A 152 5.10 10.55 -5.38
CA LEU A 152 5.01 9.79 -6.64
C LEU A 152 3.93 10.40 -7.54
N SER A 153 4.20 10.48 -8.83
CA SER A 153 3.18 10.76 -9.85
C SER A 153 2.47 9.47 -10.27
N TYR A 154 1.36 9.59 -11.00
CA TYR A 154 0.68 8.45 -11.61
C TYR A 154 1.65 7.57 -12.42
N ASN A 155 2.42 8.19 -13.32
CA ASN A 155 3.39 7.46 -14.14
C ASN A 155 4.51 6.83 -13.30
N ASN A 156 4.97 7.50 -12.23
CA ASN A 156 5.94 6.87 -11.31
C ASN A 156 5.37 5.61 -10.67
N VAL A 157 4.11 5.62 -10.24
CA VAL A 157 3.48 4.41 -9.66
C VAL A 157 3.36 3.31 -10.70
N ALA A 158 2.81 3.61 -11.89
CA ALA A 158 2.61 2.62 -12.95
C ALA A 158 3.93 1.99 -13.44
N ASP A 159 4.94 2.83 -13.69
CA ASP A 159 6.25 2.37 -14.17
C ASP A 159 7.01 1.60 -13.07
N THR A 160 6.90 2.04 -11.81
CA THR A 160 7.55 1.35 -10.68
C THR A 160 6.91 -0.01 -10.41
N ASP A 161 5.59 -0.10 -10.51
CA ASP A 161 4.87 -1.37 -10.36
C ASP A 161 5.31 -2.36 -11.44
N ALA A 162 5.33 -1.94 -12.71
CA ALA A 162 5.81 -2.75 -13.81
C ALA A 162 7.26 -3.22 -13.63
N ALA A 163 8.15 -2.35 -13.15
CA ALA A 163 9.54 -2.68 -12.89
C ALA A 163 9.69 -3.68 -11.74
N LEU A 164 8.96 -3.45 -10.65
CA LEU A 164 8.99 -4.30 -9.45
C LEU A 164 8.44 -5.70 -9.75
N GLU A 165 7.28 -5.81 -10.40
CA GLU A 165 6.70 -7.11 -10.75
C GLU A 165 7.59 -7.89 -11.72
N CYS A 166 8.24 -7.21 -12.65
CA CYS A 166 9.20 -7.84 -13.55
C CYS A 166 10.42 -8.37 -12.76
N VAL A 167 11.04 -7.56 -11.89
CA VAL A 167 12.26 -7.98 -11.18
C VAL A 167 12.02 -9.09 -10.16
N LYS A 168 10.83 -9.18 -9.59
CA LYS A 168 10.41 -10.25 -8.68
C LYS A 168 10.47 -11.66 -9.32
N SER A 169 10.40 -11.74 -10.65
CA SER A 169 10.43 -13.01 -11.38
C SER A 169 11.82 -13.69 -11.41
N PHE A 170 12.88 -12.99 -10.95
CA PHE A 170 14.25 -13.49 -11.04
C PHE A 170 14.78 -14.00 -9.70
N GLY A 171 15.43 -15.17 -9.71
CA GLY A 171 16.05 -15.77 -8.53
C GLY A 171 17.44 -15.22 -8.21
N GLU A 172 18.22 -14.89 -9.23
CA GLU A 172 19.56 -14.31 -9.12
C GLU A 172 19.49 -12.79 -8.94
N PRO A 173 20.60 -12.11 -8.53
CA PRO A 173 20.62 -10.65 -8.50
C PRO A 173 20.26 -10.07 -9.86
N ALA A 174 19.22 -9.24 -9.89
CA ALA A 174 18.65 -8.72 -11.13
C ALA A 174 18.37 -7.23 -11.06
N CYS A 175 18.44 -6.59 -12.22
CA CYS A 175 18.07 -5.21 -12.46
C CYS A 175 17.06 -5.13 -13.62
N VAL A 176 15.99 -4.39 -13.42
CA VAL A 176 15.01 -4.04 -14.44
C VAL A 176 14.93 -2.52 -14.55
N ILE A 177 15.06 -2.01 -15.77
CA ILE A 177 14.87 -0.60 -16.10
C ILE A 177 13.61 -0.48 -16.94
N VAL A 178 12.66 0.35 -16.49
CA VAL A 178 11.36 0.55 -17.13
C VAL A 178 11.19 2.00 -17.58
N LYS A 179 10.59 2.15 -18.75
CA LYS A 179 10.10 3.42 -19.25
C LYS A 179 8.75 3.22 -19.91
N HIS A 180 7.76 4.06 -19.51
CA HIS A 180 6.38 3.96 -20.05
C HIS A 180 5.78 2.55 -19.89
N ALA A 181 5.87 2.02 -18.67
CA ALA A 181 5.40 0.70 -18.27
C ALA A 181 6.01 -0.49 -19.05
N ASN A 182 7.08 -0.27 -19.82
CA ASN A 182 7.75 -1.31 -20.57
C ASN A 182 9.24 -1.41 -20.17
N PRO A 183 9.79 -2.62 -20.01
CA PRO A 183 11.21 -2.80 -19.79
C PRO A 183 12.02 -2.39 -21.01
N CYS A 184 13.00 -1.50 -20.81
CA CYS A 184 14.02 -1.16 -21.81
C CYS A 184 15.36 -1.81 -21.51
N GLY A 185 15.55 -2.34 -20.29
CA GLY A 185 16.71 -3.12 -19.90
C GLY A 185 16.38 -4.11 -18.80
N VAL A 186 16.76 -5.37 -18.98
CA VAL A 186 16.60 -6.46 -17.99
C VAL A 186 17.83 -7.31 -17.98
N ALA A 187 18.43 -7.52 -16.82
CA ALA A 187 19.60 -8.40 -16.71
C ALA A 187 19.71 -9.03 -15.32
N MET A 188 20.31 -10.20 -15.29
CA MET A 188 20.80 -10.91 -14.12
C MET A 188 22.31 -11.01 -14.18
N ALA A 189 22.98 -10.94 -13.04
CA ALA A 189 24.43 -11.13 -12.92
C ALA A 189 24.80 -11.55 -11.49
N ASP A 190 26.10 -11.81 -11.25
CA ASP A 190 26.60 -12.21 -9.94
C ASP A 190 26.48 -11.08 -8.88
N THR A 191 26.43 -9.82 -9.32
CA THR A 191 26.27 -8.65 -8.46
C THR A 191 25.22 -7.70 -9.02
N LEU A 192 24.61 -6.86 -8.15
CA LEU A 192 23.66 -5.84 -8.62
C LEU A 192 24.31 -4.80 -9.54
N ALA A 193 25.54 -4.41 -9.26
CA ALA A 193 26.27 -3.46 -10.11
C ALA A 193 26.45 -4.00 -11.54
N ASN A 194 26.80 -5.29 -11.68
CA ASN A 194 26.92 -5.94 -12.98
C ASN A 194 25.54 -6.12 -13.65
N ALA A 195 24.51 -6.49 -12.88
CA ALA A 195 23.13 -6.59 -13.41
C ALA A 195 22.65 -5.22 -13.93
N TYR A 196 22.91 -4.14 -13.18
CA TYR A 196 22.60 -2.79 -13.62
C TYR A 196 23.36 -2.40 -14.89
N ASP A 197 24.68 -2.69 -14.94
CA ASP A 197 25.53 -2.39 -16.10
C ASP A 197 24.99 -3.05 -17.37
N LEU A 198 24.66 -4.34 -17.30
CA LEU A 198 24.08 -5.07 -18.43
C LEU A 198 22.70 -4.56 -18.83
N ALA A 199 21.81 -4.30 -17.85
CA ALA A 199 20.50 -3.76 -18.13
C ALA A 199 20.57 -2.38 -18.79
N PHE A 200 21.44 -1.50 -18.28
CA PHE A 200 21.63 -0.16 -18.83
C PHE A 200 22.15 -0.19 -20.29
N HIS A 201 23.10 -1.08 -20.61
CA HIS A 201 23.66 -1.18 -21.96
C HIS A 201 22.71 -1.83 -22.97
N THR A 202 21.58 -2.40 -22.54
CA THR A 202 20.57 -2.93 -23.46
C THR A 202 19.97 -1.81 -24.30
N ASP A 203 19.59 -0.68 -23.66
CA ASP A 203 19.11 0.52 -24.32
C ASP A 203 19.36 1.74 -23.41
N SER A 204 20.57 2.26 -23.48
CA SER A 204 21.00 3.38 -22.64
C SER A 204 20.28 4.70 -22.95
N GLU A 205 19.75 4.85 -24.15
CA GLU A 205 19.03 6.02 -24.56
C GLU A 205 17.63 6.05 -23.93
N SER A 206 16.91 4.92 -23.95
CA SER A 206 15.59 4.79 -23.31
C SER A 206 15.68 4.73 -21.78
N ALA A 207 16.81 4.28 -21.22
CA ALA A 207 17.02 4.23 -19.77
C ALA A 207 17.04 5.62 -19.10
N PHE A 208 17.33 6.68 -19.84
CA PHE A 208 17.36 8.04 -19.31
C PHE A 208 15.99 8.49 -18.78
N GLY A 209 15.92 8.85 -17.50
CA GLY A 209 14.68 9.22 -16.81
C GLY A 209 13.75 8.03 -16.55
N GLY A 210 14.27 6.81 -16.62
CA GLY A 210 13.52 5.59 -16.32
C GLY A 210 13.41 5.30 -14.82
N ILE A 211 12.76 4.20 -14.53
CA ILE A 211 12.60 3.60 -13.21
C ILE A 211 13.50 2.38 -13.12
N ILE A 212 14.21 2.22 -12.00
CA ILE A 212 15.09 1.08 -11.78
C ILE A 212 14.60 0.25 -10.60
N ALA A 213 14.39 -1.04 -10.82
CA ALA A 213 14.02 -2.00 -9.78
C ALA A 213 15.11 -3.07 -9.60
N PHE A 214 15.31 -3.45 -8.34
CA PHE A 214 16.22 -4.51 -7.92
C PHE A 214 15.50 -5.55 -7.06
N ASN A 215 15.97 -6.80 -7.11
CA ASN A 215 15.45 -7.88 -6.27
C ASN A 215 16.37 -8.23 -5.08
N ARG A 216 17.39 -7.41 -4.82
CA ARG A 216 18.31 -7.50 -3.68
C ARG A 216 18.52 -6.11 -3.08
N GLU A 217 19.17 -6.06 -1.91
CA GLU A 217 19.55 -4.81 -1.26
C GLU A 217 20.40 -3.93 -2.19
N LEU A 218 19.98 -2.68 -2.37
CA LEU A 218 20.76 -1.68 -3.10
C LEU A 218 22.02 -1.31 -2.30
N ASP A 219 23.18 -1.64 -2.83
CA ASP A 219 24.48 -1.33 -2.25
C ASP A 219 25.06 0.02 -2.76
N ALA A 220 26.13 0.48 -2.10
CA ALA A 220 26.78 1.75 -2.42
C ALA A 220 27.40 1.79 -3.81
N ASP A 221 27.99 0.68 -4.27
CA ASP A 221 28.68 0.60 -5.57
C ASP A 221 27.66 0.70 -6.70
N THR A 222 26.55 -0.01 -6.58
CA THR A 222 25.43 0.07 -7.53
C THR A 222 24.82 1.48 -7.54
N ALA A 223 24.61 2.08 -6.35
CA ALA A 223 24.09 3.44 -6.24
C ALA A 223 25.00 4.47 -6.92
N SER A 224 26.34 4.36 -6.72
CA SER A 224 27.32 5.22 -7.39
C SER A 224 27.25 5.08 -8.91
N ALA A 225 27.22 3.85 -9.41
CA ALA A 225 27.12 3.59 -10.85
C ALA A 225 25.86 4.23 -11.47
N ILE A 226 24.72 4.20 -10.77
CA ILE A 226 23.47 4.81 -11.25
C ILE A 226 23.61 6.33 -11.32
N VAL A 227 24.03 7.00 -10.24
CA VAL A 227 24.05 8.48 -10.19
C VAL A 227 25.10 9.11 -11.10
N GLU A 228 26.13 8.36 -11.47
CA GLU A 228 27.18 8.78 -12.41
C GLU A 228 26.74 8.65 -13.87
N ARG A 229 25.91 7.67 -14.19
CA ARG A 229 25.60 7.30 -15.58
C ARG A 229 24.34 7.90 -16.13
N GLN A 230 23.27 7.97 -15.32
CA GLN A 230 21.97 8.38 -15.85
C GLN A 230 21.16 9.26 -14.90
N PHE A 231 20.26 10.03 -15.48
CA PHE A 231 19.13 10.57 -14.74
C PHE A 231 18.11 9.46 -14.50
N VAL A 232 17.67 9.30 -13.24
CA VAL A 232 16.68 8.31 -12.81
C VAL A 232 15.57 9.01 -12.02
N GLU A 233 14.33 8.61 -12.22
CA GLU A 233 13.20 9.18 -11.48
C GLU A 233 12.88 8.42 -10.20
N VAL A 234 12.89 7.08 -10.25
CA VAL A 234 12.61 6.21 -9.10
C VAL A 234 13.58 5.05 -9.08
N ILE A 235 14.03 4.70 -7.87
CA ILE A 235 14.75 3.46 -7.59
C ILE A 235 13.96 2.71 -6.52
N ILE A 236 13.73 1.41 -6.73
CA ILE A 236 13.05 0.53 -5.79
C ILE A 236 13.86 -0.74 -5.55
N ALA A 237 13.98 -1.12 -4.28
CA ALA A 237 14.68 -2.34 -3.86
C ALA A 237 14.07 -2.90 -2.56
N PRO A 238 14.29 -4.19 -2.23
CA PRO A 238 13.85 -4.77 -0.97
C PRO A 238 14.45 -4.08 0.26
N ALA A 239 15.72 -3.73 0.17
CA ALA A 239 16.45 -2.98 1.19
C ALA A 239 17.40 -1.98 0.53
N VAL A 240 17.82 -0.98 1.29
CA VAL A 240 18.78 0.06 0.85
C VAL A 240 19.83 0.22 1.94
N SER A 241 21.08 0.03 1.61
CA SER A 241 22.19 0.24 2.55
C SER A 241 22.35 1.74 2.89
N ASP A 242 22.88 2.05 4.08
CA ASP A 242 23.16 3.43 4.49
C ASP A 242 24.07 4.16 3.50
N GLY A 243 25.05 3.44 2.93
CA GLY A 243 25.94 3.96 1.90
C GLY A 243 25.19 4.33 0.62
N ALA A 244 24.32 3.46 0.13
CA ALA A 244 23.49 3.73 -1.04
C ALA A 244 22.53 4.91 -0.79
N GLN A 245 21.88 4.96 0.37
CA GLN A 245 21.00 6.07 0.73
C GLN A 245 21.75 7.41 0.77
N SER A 246 22.98 7.43 1.31
CA SER A 246 23.82 8.63 1.34
C SER A 246 24.20 9.11 -0.07
N ILE A 247 24.52 8.18 -0.98
CA ILE A 247 24.88 8.51 -2.37
C ILE A 247 23.67 9.05 -3.14
N ILE A 248 22.55 8.32 -3.10
CA ILE A 248 21.29 8.74 -3.75
C ILE A 248 20.79 10.07 -3.15
N GLY A 249 21.04 10.30 -1.84
CA GLY A 249 20.71 11.54 -1.14
C GLY A 249 21.26 12.82 -1.77
N GLN A 250 22.36 12.71 -2.53
CA GLN A 250 22.93 13.84 -3.28
C GLN A 250 22.05 14.26 -4.48
N LYS A 251 21.10 13.43 -4.87
CA LYS A 251 20.13 13.67 -5.96
C LYS A 251 18.71 13.80 -5.39
N GLU A 252 18.40 14.92 -4.75
CA GLU A 252 17.17 15.18 -4.00
C GLU A 252 15.87 14.85 -4.75
N ASN A 253 15.87 14.91 -6.08
CA ASN A 253 14.68 14.64 -6.90
C ASN A 253 14.47 13.15 -7.18
N VAL A 254 15.43 12.28 -6.94
CA VAL A 254 15.28 10.83 -7.08
C VAL A 254 14.39 10.31 -5.96
N ARG A 255 13.39 9.56 -6.32
CA ARG A 255 12.52 8.87 -5.36
C ARG A 255 13.12 7.51 -5.05
N LEU A 256 13.45 7.29 -3.80
CA LEU A 256 14.03 6.04 -3.32
C LEU A 256 12.99 5.29 -2.51
N LEU A 257 12.65 4.08 -2.94
CA LEU A 257 11.63 3.23 -2.35
C LEU A 257 12.24 1.93 -1.82
N GLN A 258 11.73 1.50 -0.67
CA GLN A 258 12.11 0.24 -0.04
C GLN A 258 10.84 -0.58 0.20
N THR A 259 10.85 -1.85 -0.23
CA THR A 259 9.66 -2.70 -0.10
C THR A 259 9.65 -3.54 1.19
N GLY A 260 10.80 -3.87 1.74
CA GLY A 260 10.95 -4.77 2.89
C GLY A 260 11.21 -6.21 2.48
#